data_931852d2bdee77e734adacacfd938b96
#
_entry.id   931852d2bdee77e734adacacfd938b96
#
_cell.length_a   1.000
_cell.length_b   1.000
_cell.length_c   1.000
_cell.angle_alpha   90.00
_cell.angle_beta   90.00
_cell.angle_gamma   90.00
#
_symmetry.space_group_name_H-M   'P 1'
#
loop_
_entity.id
_entity.type
_entity.pdbx_description
1 polymer ?
#
loop_
_entity_poly.entity_id
_entity_poly.type
_entity_poly.pdbx_seq_one_letter_code
_entity_poly.pdbx_strand_id
1 'polypeptide(L)'
;MSPTALVTGATGFVGAALTRQLLRSGWSVAIVTRPSSDFSAVEDFISQVDAYVYDGKTQSIIEILEKVRPDVVFHVASLVLTQHTPEQVESLISSNVLFGTQLLEAMVLAGVKKFINTSTTWQYFGEENKQSVNLYAATKKAYEEVIDYYNDAHDISVISLVLSDTYGIGDRRVKLINLLIDAVRRDEKISMSPGDQIVDVSHVYDVVRSFESAAQDLIEATSTVNLKFAISGARLSVKELVAEVERVSGKKINAEFGGRAYRIREVMAPPVLPLYISKWSKVDLGEGIKELLNSKVK
;
A
#
# COMPACT_ATOMS: atom_id res chain seq x y z
N MET A 1 -21.09 7.84 17.77
CA MET A 1 -21.42 7.10 16.53
C MET A 1 -20.12 6.46 16.04
N SER A 2 -20.19 5.29 15.42
CA SER A 2 -19.03 4.67 14.80
C SER A 2 -18.59 5.52 13.61
N PRO A 3 -17.29 5.75 13.41
CA PRO A 3 -16.83 6.51 12.25
C PRO A 3 -17.08 5.74 10.94
N THR A 4 -17.30 6.50 9.86
CA THR A 4 -17.54 5.95 8.53
C THR A 4 -16.32 6.14 7.64
N ALA A 5 -15.86 5.07 7.02
CA ALA A 5 -14.73 5.04 6.08
C ALA A 5 -15.20 4.80 4.65
N LEU A 6 -14.59 5.50 3.69
CA LEU A 6 -14.63 5.12 2.28
C LEU A 6 -13.25 4.58 1.89
N VAL A 7 -13.18 3.32 1.43
CA VAL A 7 -11.92 2.68 1.05
C VAL A 7 -11.89 2.45 -0.45
N THR A 8 -10.91 3.02 -1.15
CA THR A 8 -10.60 2.67 -2.54
C THR A 8 -9.54 1.58 -2.59
N GLY A 9 -9.59 0.71 -3.58
CA GLY A 9 -8.63 -0.40 -3.70
C GLY A 9 -8.87 -1.54 -2.68
N ALA A 10 -10.05 -1.63 -2.11
CA ALA A 10 -10.43 -2.63 -1.11
C ALA A 10 -10.30 -4.09 -1.60
N THR A 11 -10.35 -4.34 -2.90
CA THR A 11 -10.15 -5.67 -3.49
C THR A 11 -8.68 -6.06 -3.68
N GLY A 12 -7.73 -5.14 -3.41
CA GLY A 12 -6.30 -5.41 -3.40
C GLY A 12 -5.80 -5.90 -2.03
N PHE A 13 -4.55 -6.36 -1.98
CA PHE A 13 -3.95 -6.94 -0.78
C PHE A 13 -4.03 -6.04 0.46
N VAL A 14 -3.47 -4.82 0.39
CA VAL A 14 -3.48 -3.87 1.53
C VAL A 14 -4.90 -3.37 1.80
N GLY A 15 -5.68 -3.06 0.76
CA GLY A 15 -7.04 -2.54 0.91
C GLY A 15 -8.00 -3.54 1.54
N ALA A 16 -7.89 -4.83 1.18
CA ALA A 16 -8.69 -5.90 1.81
C ALA A 16 -8.32 -6.09 3.29
N ALA A 17 -7.03 -6.07 3.61
CA ALA A 17 -6.57 -6.15 4.99
C ALA A 17 -7.02 -4.92 5.82
N LEU A 18 -6.96 -3.71 5.24
CA LEU A 18 -7.43 -2.48 5.87
C LEU A 18 -8.93 -2.53 6.14
N THR A 19 -9.73 -2.94 5.16
CA THR A 19 -11.18 -3.06 5.31
C THR A 19 -11.55 -4.01 6.45
N ARG A 20 -10.89 -5.19 6.53
CA ARG A 20 -11.07 -6.12 7.67
C ARG A 20 -10.69 -5.48 9.00
N GLN A 21 -9.60 -4.74 9.06
CA GLN A 21 -9.16 -4.07 10.27
C GLN A 21 -10.20 -3.03 10.72
N LEU A 22 -10.67 -2.17 9.82
CA LEU A 22 -11.67 -1.15 10.12
C LEU A 22 -12.98 -1.77 10.63
N LEU A 23 -13.49 -2.82 9.97
CA LEU A 23 -14.68 -3.55 10.41
C LEU A 23 -14.51 -4.14 11.81
N ARG A 24 -13.35 -4.76 12.12
CA ARG A 24 -13.05 -5.29 13.47
C ARG A 24 -13.01 -4.22 14.55
N SER A 25 -12.60 -3.01 14.19
CA SER A 25 -12.56 -1.84 15.08
C SER A 25 -13.90 -1.10 15.16
N GLY A 26 -14.96 -1.63 14.52
CA GLY A 26 -16.31 -1.09 14.61
C GLY A 26 -16.59 0.09 13.68
N TRP A 27 -15.79 0.32 12.64
CA TRP A 27 -16.08 1.32 11.63
C TRP A 27 -17.22 0.85 10.71
N SER A 28 -18.03 1.79 10.25
CA SER A 28 -18.89 1.60 9.08
C SER A 28 -18.04 1.77 7.83
N VAL A 29 -18.04 0.81 6.91
CA VAL A 29 -17.13 0.83 5.76
C VAL A 29 -17.90 0.77 4.45
N ALA A 30 -17.65 1.75 3.58
CA ALA A 30 -18.01 1.73 2.17
C ALA A 30 -16.76 1.48 1.32
N ILE A 31 -16.88 0.73 0.24
CA ILE A 31 -15.80 0.45 -0.68
C ILE A 31 -16.11 0.93 -2.10
N VAL A 32 -15.09 1.44 -2.79
CA VAL A 32 -15.18 1.81 -4.20
C VAL A 32 -14.47 0.75 -5.04
N THR A 33 -15.21 0.16 -5.98
CA THR A 33 -14.75 -0.90 -6.87
C THR A 33 -14.88 -0.49 -8.33
N ARG A 34 -14.23 -1.21 -9.23
CA ARG A 34 -14.42 -1.07 -10.69
C ARG A 34 -15.33 -2.19 -11.19
N PRO A 35 -15.98 -2.05 -12.36
CA PRO A 35 -16.78 -3.14 -12.95
C PRO A 35 -16.02 -4.45 -13.11
N SER A 36 -14.69 -4.36 -13.31
CA SER A 36 -13.78 -5.53 -13.47
C SER A 36 -13.11 -5.98 -12.18
N SER A 37 -13.53 -5.51 -11.01
CA SER A 37 -12.89 -5.89 -9.74
C SER A 37 -13.09 -7.36 -9.41
N ASP A 38 -12.00 -8.03 -9.01
CA ASP A 38 -12.06 -9.39 -8.47
C ASP A 38 -12.37 -9.32 -6.96
N PHE A 39 -13.46 -9.93 -6.54
CA PHE A 39 -13.92 -9.93 -5.16
C PHE A 39 -13.36 -11.09 -4.32
N SER A 40 -12.56 -11.98 -4.90
CA SER A 40 -12.02 -13.16 -4.19
C SER A 40 -11.22 -12.84 -2.92
N ALA A 41 -10.61 -11.66 -2.84
CA ALA A 41 -9.89 -11.20 -1.65
C ALA A 41 -10.79 -10.66 -0.53
N VAL A 42 -12.09 -10.48 -0.79
CA VAL A 42 -13.03 -9.79 0.10
C VAL A 42 -14.30 -10.59 0.39
N GLU A 43 -14.38 -11.83 -0.08
CA GLU A 43 -15.54 -12.73 0.08
C GLU A 43 -16.00 -12.89 1.54
N ASP A 44 -15.06 -12.87 2.48
CA ASP A 44 -15.31 -13.05 3.91
C ASP A 44 -16.01 -11.87 4.58
N PHE A 45 -15.99 -10.68 3.95
CA PHE A 45 -16.60 -9.48 4.52
C PHE A 45 -17.45 -8.64 3.56
N ILE A 46 -17.60 -9.04 2.30
CA ILE A 46 -18.33 -8.24 1.30
C ILE A 46 -19.78 -7.93 1.72
N SER A 47 -20.42 -8.82 2.47
CA SER A 47 -21.77 -8.61 3.01
C SER A 47 -21.83 -7.63 4.18
N GLN A 48 -20.69 -7.19 4.70
CA GLN A 48 -20.59 -6.27 5.85
C GLN A 48 -20.26 -4.84 5.42
N VAL A 49 -20.07 -4.60 4.11
CA VAL A 49 -19.70 -3.31 3.56
C VAL A 49 -20.67 -2.85 2.47
N ASP A 50 -20.81 -1.55 2.30
CA ASP A 50 -21.50 -0.98 1.16
C ASP A 50 -20.54 -0.88 -0.03
N ALA A 51 -20.80 -1.63 -1.10
CA ALA A 51 -19.96 -1.63 -2.30
C ALA A 51 -20.55 -0.73 -3.40
N TYR A 52 -19.75 0.21 -3.88
CA TYR A 52 -20.11 1.13 -4.95
C TYR A 52 -19.21 0.94 -6.16
N VAL A 53 -19.80 1.01 -7.35
CA VAL A 53 -19.04 0.87 -8.61
C VAL A 53 -18.73 2.24 -9.17
N TYR A 54 -17.42 2.51 -9.36
CA TYR A 54 -16.92 3.68 -10.08
C TYR A 54 -16.76 3.33 -11.55
N ASP A 55 -17.40 4.11 -12.44
CA ASP A 55 -17.48 3.89 -13.89
C ASP A 55 -16.37 4.60 -14.70
N GLY A 56 -15.44 5.27 -14.03
CA GLY A 56 -14.38 6.07 -14.67
C GLY A 56 -14.66 7.57 -14.76
N LYS A 57 -15.85 8.02 -14.37
CA LYS A 57 -16.27 9.42 -14.48
C LYS A 57 -16.24 10.12 -13.12
N THR A 58 -15.92 11.42 -13.13
CA THR A 58 -15.94 12.25 -11.93
C THR A 58 -17.33 12.28 -11.29
N GLN A 59 -18.40 12.33 -12.10
CA GLN A 59 -19.75 12.38 -11.59
C GLN A 59 -20.12 11.18 -10.72
N SER A 60 -19.70 9.96 -11.10
CA SER A 60 -20.02 8.76 -10.31
C SER A 60 -19.35 8.75 -8.94
N ILE A 61 -18.13 9.28 -8.82
CA ILE A 61 -17.48 9.36 -7.50
C ILE A 61 -18.03 10.49 -6.64
N ILE A 62 -18.53 11.58 -7.24
CA ILE A 62 -19.26 12.62 -6.52
C ILE A 62 -20.53 12.03 -5.89
N GLU A 63 -21.36 11.36 -6.66
CA GLU A 63 -22.60 10.71 -6.18
C GLU A 63 -22.34 9.70 -5.05
N ILE A 64 -21.25 8.94 -5.16
CA ILE A 64 -20.83 8.01 -4.10
C ILE A 64 -20.49 8.76 -2.81
N LEU A 65 -19.69 9.83 -2.88
CA LEU A 65 -19.27 10.58 -1.69
C LEU A 65 -20.45 11.36 -1.06
N GLU A 66 -21.34 11.94 -1.85
CA GLU A 66 -22.55 12.60 -1.36
C GLU A 66 -23.48 11.62 -0.62
N LYS A 67 -23.55 10.37 -1.09
CA LYS A 67 -24.37 9.34 -0.48
C LYS A 67 -23.74 8.78 0.80
N VAL A 68 -22.44 8.47 0.78
CA VAL A 68 -21.72 7.84 1.90
C VAL A 68 -21.40 8.85 2.99
N ARG A 69 -20.97 10.06 2.62
CA ARG A 69 -20.48 11.13 3.53
C ARG A 69 -19.50 10.58 4.59
N PRO A 70 -18.39 9.98 4.17
CA PRO A 70 -17.46 9.35 5.09
C PRO A 70 -16.76 10.39 5.98
N ASP A 71 -16.43 10.00 7.20
CA ASP A 71 -15.57 10.80 8.09
C ASP A 71 -14.14 10.84 7.57
N VAL A 72 -13.66 9.73 6.95
CA VAL A 72 -12.33 9.60 6.37
C VAL A 72 -12.36 8.81 5.07
N VAL A 73 -11.62 9.29 4.07
CA VAL A 73 -11.37 8.55 2.82
C VAL A 73 -9.98 7.92 2.87
N PHE A 74 -9.91 6.61 2.65
CA PHE A 74 -8.66 5.85 2.51
C PHE A 74 -8.39 5.53 1.04
N HIS A 75 -7.41 6.20 0.46
CA HIS A 75 -7.02 6.00 -0.93
C HIS A 75 -5.88 4.99 -1.05
N VAL A 76 -6.25 3.71 -1.19
CA VAL A 76 -5.32 2.58 -1.33
C VAL A 76 -5.23 2.10 -2.78
N ALA A 77 -6.18 2.49 -3.62
CA ALA A 77 -6.19 2.14 -5.03
C ALA A 77 -4.94 2.64 -5.75
N SER A 78 -4.26 1.75 -6.45
CA SER A 78 -3.12 2.07 -7.28
C SER A 78 -2.86 0.95 -8.29
N LEU A 79 -2.41 1.30 -9.50
CA LEU A 79 -1.81 0.37 -10.43
C LEU A 79 -0.29 0.35 -10.19
N VAL A 80 0.21 -0.77 -9.67
CA VAL A 80 1.63 -0.95 -9.34
C VAL A 80 2.30 -1.80 -10.42
N LEU A 81 3.20 -1.22 -11.20
CA LEU A 81 4.00 -1.90 -12.20
C LEU A 81 5.48 -1.67 -11.94
N THR A 82 6.25 -2.75 -11.79
CA THR A 82 7.71 -2.67 -11.64
C THR A 82 8.36 -2.17 -12.93
N GLN A 83 7.90 -2.69 -14.07
CA GLN A 83 8.20 -2.24 -15.43
C GLN A 83 6.87 -2.10 -16.16
N HIS A 84 6.75 -1.12 -17.00
CA HIS A 84 5.56 -0.89 -17.82
C HIS A 84 5.88 -1.07 -19.31
N THR A 85 4.85 -1.39 -20.07
CA THR A 85 4.89 -1.33 -21.54
C THR A 85 4.24 -0.03 -22.04
N PRO A 86 4.45 0.38 -23.28
CA PRO A 86 3.81 1.59 -23.85
C PRO A 86 2.27 1.58 -23.67
N GLU A 87 1.64 0.43 -23.84
CA GLU A 87 0.17 0.25 -23.74
C GLU A 87 -0.37 0.45 -22.31
N GLN A 88 0.51 0.40 -21.32
CA GLN A 88 0.15 0.55 -19.91
C GLN A 88 0.28 1.99 -19.40
N VAL A 89 0.79 2.92 -20.21
CA VAL A 89 1.00 4.32 -19.80
C VAL A 89 -0.33 4.98 -19.43
N GLU A 90 -1.35 4.87 -20.28
CA GLU A 90 -2.67 5.46 -20.03
C GLU A 90 -3.30 4.91 -18.75
N SER A 91 -3.21 3.60 -18.53
CA SER A 91 -3.77 2.97 -17.34
C SER A 91 -3.04 3.38 -16.06
N LEU A 92 -1.73 3.60 -16.11
CA LEU A 92 -0.95 4.16 -14.99
C LEU A 92 -1.41 5.58 -14.62
N ILE A 93 -1.55 6.46 -15.62
CA ILE A 93 -2.01 7.84 -15.39
C ILE A 93 -3.45 7.83 -14.88
N SER A 94 -4.33 7.07 -15.53
CA SER A 94 -5.75 7.00 -15.15
C SER A 94 -5.95 6.48 -13.73
N SER A 95 -5.21 5.42 -13.34
CA SER A 95 -5.36 4.81 -12.01
C SER A 95 -4.68 5.61 -10.91
N ASN A 96 -3.51 6.21 -11.16
CA ASN A 96 -2.67 6.75 -10.09
C ASN A 96 -2.73 8.28 -9.99
N VAL A 97 -3.20 8.96 -11.03
CA VAL A 97 -3.34 10.43 -11.04
C VAL A 97 -4.80 10.83 -11.24
N LEU A 98 -5.42 10.46 -12.36
CA LEU A 98 -6.76 10.92 -12.70
C LEU A 98 -7.79 10.50 -11.64
N PHE A 99 -7.86 9.22 -11.29
CA PHE A 99 -8.83 8.73 -10.30
C PHE A 99 -8.66 9.40 -8.94
N GLY A 100 -7.41 9.57 -8.48
CA GLY A 100 -7.13 10.28 -7.22
C GLY A 100 -7.56 11.74 -7.27
N THR A 101 -7.34 12.44 -8.40
CA THR A 101 -7.78 13.83 -8.61
C THR A 101 -9.31 13.92 -8.60
N GLN A 102 -10.01 13.03 -9.28
CA GLN A 102 -11.48 12.97 -9.27
C GLN A 102 -12.03 12.71 -7.86
N LEU A 103 -11.34 11.88 -7.07
CA LEU A 103 -11.71 11.60 -5.69
C LEU A 103 -11.56 12.83 -4.79
N LEU A 104 -10.46 13.59 -4.91
CA LEU A 104 -10.27 14.84 -4.17
C LEU A 104 -11.29 15.90 -4.57
N GLU A 105 -11.58 16.06 -5.86
CA GLU A 105 -12.64 16.97 -6.33
C GLU A 105 -14.01 16.60 -5.76
N ALA A 106 -14.35 15.32 -5.78
CA ALA A 106 -15.60 14.83 -5.20
C ALA A 106 -15.67 15.04 -3.68
N MET A 107 -14.52 14.92 -2.97
CA MET A 107 -14.44 15.22 -1.54
C MET A 107 -14.75 16.69 -1.25
N VAL A 108 -14.24 17.63 -2.07
CA VAL A 108 -14.56 19.07 -1.95
C VAL A 108 -16.05 19.30 -2.07
N LEU A 109 -16.67 18.75 -3.12
CA LEU A 109 -18.11 18.94 -3.39
C LEU A 109 -19.00 18.30 -2.31
N ALA A 110 -18.63 17.14 -1.79
CA ALA A 110 -19.36 16.45 -0.71
C ALA A 110 -19.05 17.01 0.70
N GLY A 111 -18.11 17.96 0.83
CA GLY A 111 -17.70 18.52 2.13
C GLY A 111 -16.87 17.56 2.99
N VAL A 112 -16.27 16.52 2.40
CA VAL A 112 -15.40 15.54 3.09
C VAL A 112 -13.98 16.09 3.17
N LYS A 113 -13.39 16.15 4.37
CA LYS A 113 -12.14 16.88 4.62
C LYS A 113 -10.95 16.02 5.04
N LYS A 114 -11.12 14.72 5.28
CA LYS A 114 -10.05 13.87 5.85
C LYS A 114 -9.65 12.78 4.89
N PHE A 115 -8.36 12.74 4.55
CA PHE A 115 -7.82 11.90 3.50
C PHE A 115 -6.56 11.17 3.94
N ILE A 116 -6.56 9.84 3.89
CA ILE A 116 -5.37 9.01 4.06
C ILE A 116 -4.91 8.54 2.70
N ASN A 117 -3.75 9.01 2.27
CA ASN A 117 -3.14 8.65 1.00
C ASN A 117 -2.12 7.53 1.17
N THR A 118 -2.05 6.63 0.22
CA THR A 118 -1.00 5.62 0.11
C THR A 118 0.08 6.09 -0.85
N SER A 119 1.29 6.21 -0.37
CA SER A 119 2.48 6.58 -1.14
C SER A 119 3.49 5.40 -1.21
N THR A 120 4.65 5.59 -1.81
CA THR A 120 5.67 4.55 -1.97
C THR A 120 7.09 5.09 -1.80
N THR A 121 7.97 4.31 -1.17
CA THR A 121 9.40 4.64 -1.06
C THR A 121 10.10 4.77 -2.42
N TRP A 122 9.54 4.21 -3.48
CA TRP A 122 10.09 4.29 -4.84
C TRP A 122 10.03 5.70 -5.46
N GLN A 123 9.33 6.65 -4.81
CA GLN A 123 9.38 8.07 -5.18
C GLN A 123 10.70 8.76 -4.82
N TYR A 124 11.51 8.09 -3.99
CA TYR A 124 12.73 8.63 -3.39
C TYR A 124 13.94 7.83 -3.88
N PHE A 125 14.42 8.13 -5.08
CA PHE A 125 15.60 7.50 -5.67
C PHE A 125 16.72 8.53 -5.88
N GLY A 126 17.98 8.03 -5.90
CA GLY A 126 19.17 8.86 -6.06
C GLY A 126 19.63 9.54 -4.74
N GLU A 127 20.78 10.17 -4.78
CA GLU A 127 21.45 10.73 -3.59
C GLU A 127 20.60 11.77 -2.85
N GLU A 128 19.83 12.58 -3.60
CA GLU A 128 18.97 13.61 -3.02
C GLU A 128 17.52 13.16 -2.78
N ASN A 129 17.21 11.89 -3.00
CA ASN A 129 15.84 11.36 -2.90
C ASN A 129 14.79 12.10 -3.76
N LYS A 130 15.21 12.73 -4.86
CA LYS A 130 14.35 13.57 -5.71
C LYS A 130 13.85 12.88 -6.96
N GLN A 131 14.36 11.69 -7.27
CA GLN A 131 14.01 10.95 -8.48
C GLN A 131 13.07 9.80 -8.17
N SER A 132 12.36 9.32 -9.17
CA SER A 132 11.50 8.13 -9.05
C SER A 132 12.17 6.91 -9.66
N VAL A 133 11.97 5.73 -9.05
CA VAL A 133 12.54 4.46 -9.55
C VAL A 133 12.00 4.11 -10.94
N ASN A 134 10.71 4.32 -11.17
CA ASN A 134 10.00 3.96 -12.41
C ASN A 134 8.79 4.89 -12.65
N LEU A 135 8.07 4.66 -13.76
CA LEU A 135 6.90 5.46 -14.12
C LEU A 135 5.78 5.36 -13.06
N TYR A 136 5.54 4.18 -12.48
CA TYR A 136 4.59 4.04 -11.37
C TYR A 136 4.92 5.02 -10.23
N ALA A 137 6.16 5.03 -9.77
CA ALA A 137 6.58 5.93 -8.70
C ALA A 137 6.50 7.41 -9.11
N ALA A 138 6.76 7.72 -10.39
CA ALA A 138 6.61 9.06 -10.91
C ALA A 138 5.14 9.52 -10.94
N THR A 139 4.19 8.64 -11.29
CA THR A 139 2.76 8.96 -11.20
C THR A 139 2.30 9.21 -9.76
N LYS A 140 2.82 8.44 -8.79
CA LYS A 140 2.54 8.67 -7.36
C LYS A 140 3.08 10.01 -6.87
N LYS A 141 4.27 10.40 -7.33
CA LYS A 141 4.88 11.69 -7.01
C LYS A 141 4.10 12.85 -7.66
N ALA A 142 3.67 12.72 -8.91
CA ALA A 142 2.83 13.73 -9.57
C ALA A 142 1.48 13.89 -8.85
N TYR A 143 0.93 12.82 -8.29
CA TYR A 143 -0.31 12.89 -7.52
C TYR A 143 -0.12 13.60 -6.17
N GLU A 144 1.06 13.57 -5.57
CA GLU A 144 1.35 14.35 -4.35
C GLU A 144 1.22 15.87 -4.59
N GLU A 145 1.66 16.38 -5.73
CA GLU A 145 1.45 17.79 -6.11
C GLU A 145 -0.05 18.14 -6.23
N VAL A 146 -0.86 17.21 -6.73
CA VAL A 146 -2.33 17.38 -6.76
C VAL A 146 -2.89 17.42 -5.34
N ILE A 147 -2.44 16.53 -4.45
CA ILE A 147 -2.83 16.53 -3.03
C ILE A 147 -2.48 17.86 -2.37
N ASP A 148 -1.27 18.38 -2.59
CA ASP A 148 -0.81 19.65 -2.02
C ASP A 148 -1.71 20.81 -2.45
N TYR A 149 -2.14 20.85 -3.71
CA TYR A 149 -3.12 21.84 -4.19
C TYR A 149 -4.46 21.73 -3.44
N TYR A 150 -5.04 20.53 -3.29
CA TYR A 150 -6.32 20.36 -2.61
C TYR A 150 -6.24 20.61 -1.10
N ASN A 151 -5.10 20.34 -0.49
CA ASN A 151 -4.85 20.70 0.91
C ASN A 151 -4.84 22.22 1.10
N ASP A 152 -4.10 22.95 0.26
CA ASP A 152 -3.94 24.41 0.36
C ASP A 152 -5.23 25.17 -0.05
N ALA A 153 -5.81 24.81 -1.20
CA ALA A 153 -6.94 25.55 -1.77
C ALA A 153 -8.30 25.16 -1.17
N HIS A 154 -8.44 23.96 -0.59
CA HIS A 154 -9.74 23.41 -0.17
C HIS A 154 -9.75 22.84 1.24
N ASP A 155 -8.73 23.07 2.06
CA ASP A 155 -8.64 22.62 3.46
C ASP A 155 -8.85 21.11 3.64
N ILE A 156 -8.41 20.27 2.68
CA ILE A 156 -8.41 18.83 2.85
C ILE A 156 -7.22 18.43 3.73
N SER A 157 -7.47 17.92 4.93
CA SER A 157 -6.44 17.38 5.79
C SER A 157 -5.95 16.03 5.28
N VAL A 158 -4.63 15.88 5.14
CA VAL A 158 -4.00 14.69 4.53
C VAL A 158 -2.93 14.11 5.44
N ILE A 159 -2.94 12.78 5.59
CA ILE A 159 -1.75 12.01 6.00
C ILE A 159 -1.41 11.04 4.87
N SER A 160 -0.21 11.20 4.30
CA SER A 160 0.35 10.27 3.32
C SER A 160 1.22 9.24 4.00
N LEU A 161 0.87 7.96 3.86
CA LEU A 161 1.63 6.83 4.39
C LEU A 161 2.48 6.21 3.28
N VAL A 162 3.80 6.35 3.42
CA VAL A 162 4.79 5.90 2.43
C VAL A 162 5.15 4.45 2.72
N LEU A 163 4.74 3.55 1.84
CA LEU A 163 4.96 2.11 1.99
C LEU A 163 6.25 1.66 1.33
N SER A 164 6.95 0.75 2.00
CA SER A 164 8.01 -0.10 1.46
C SER A 164 7.44 -1.46 1.01
N ASP A 165 8.23 -2.53 1.05
CA ASP A 165 7.76 -3.85 0.73
C ASP A 165 6.83 -4.38 1.84
N THR A 166 5.55 -4.46 1.53
CA THR A 166 4.52 -4.99 2.44
C THR A 166 4.29 -6.46 2.14
N TYR A 167 4.24 -7.31 3.18
CA TYR A 167 4.03 -8.75 3.09
C TYR A 167 2.98 -9.25 4.10
N GLY A 168 2.47 -10.44 3.89
CA GLY A 168 1.52 -11.10 4.79
C GLY A 168 0.62 -12.10 4.07
N ILE A 169 -0.23 -12.78 4.82
CA ILE A 169 -1.18 -13.77 4.27
C ILE A 169 -2.15 -13.08 3.29
N GLY A 170 -2.39 -13.73 2.15
CA GLY A 170 -3.27 -13.22 1.09
C GLY A 170 -2.57 -12.35 0.05
N ASP A 171 -1.27 -12.11 0.17
CA ASP A 171 -0.51 -11.42 -0.88
C ASP A 171 -0.22 -12.35 -2.05
N ARG A 172 -0.92 -12.13 -3.17
CA ARG A 172 -0.75 -12.90 -4.42
C ARG A 172 0.27 -12.28 -5.38
N ARG A 173 0.89 -11.17 -5.00
CA ARG A 173 1.87 -10.49 -5.84
C ARG A 173 3.19 -11.26 -5.87
N VAL A 174 3.88 -11.19 -7.00
CA VAL A 174 5.24 -11.75 -7.15
C VAL A 174 6.23 -10.79 -6.46
N LYS A 175 6.36 -10.92 -5.13
CA LYS A 175 7.24 -10.14 -4.27
C LYS A 175 8.35 -11.02 -3.70
N LEU A 176 9.48 -10.40 -3.33
CA LEU A 176 10.68 -11.10 -2.88
C LEU A 176 10.37 -12.14 -1.79
N ILE A 177 9.67 -11.75 -0.72
CA ILE A 177 9.38 -12.66 0.39
C ILE A 177 8.51 -13.85 -0.06
N ASN A 178 7.52 -13.61 -0.94
CA ASN A 178 6.68 -14.68 -1.49
C ASN A 178 7.49 -15.64 -2.35
N LEU A 179 8.42 -15.12 -3.17
CA LEU A 179 9.33 -15.95 -3.97
C LEU A 179 10.23 -16.81 -3.10
N LEU A 180 10.73 -16.29 -1.97
CA LEU A 180 11.55 -17.07 -1.03
C LEU A 180 10.74 -18.17 -0.33
N ILE A 181 9.50 -17.88 0.08
CA ILE A 181 8.58 -18.85 0.66
C ILE A 181 8.26 -19.96 -0.35
N ASP A 182 7.99 -19.60 -1.61
CA ASP A 182 7.71 -20.58 -2.68
C ASP A 182 8.95 -21.43 -2.99
N ALA A 183 10.15 -20.83 -3.02
CA ALA A 183 11.41 -21.56 -3.21
C ALA A 183 11.63 -22.61 -2.10
N VAL A 184 11.36 -22.25 -0.83
CA VAL A 184 11.42 -23.19 0.30
C VAL A 184 10.40 -24.33 0.16
N ARG A 185 9.17 -24.02 -0.27
CA ARG A 185 8.08 -25.00 -0.39
C ARG A 185 8.32 -26.01 -1.50
N ARG A 186 8.82 -25.52 -2.65
CA ARG A 186 8.98 -26.31 -3.87
C ARG A 186 10.37 -26.88 -4.06
N ASP A 187 11.32 -26.51 -3.19
CA ASP A 187 12.76 -26.85 -3.33
C ASP A 187 13.32 -26.40 -4.69
N GLU A 188 12.90 -25.20 -5.14
CA GLU A 188 13.29 -24.65 -6.44
C GLU A 188 14.49 -23.74 -6.33
N LYS A 189 15.37 -23.79 -7.36
CA LYS A 189 16.49 -22.84 -7.51
C LYS A 189 15.94 -21.46 -7.83
N ILE A 190 16.41 -20.44 -7.11
CA ILE A 190 16.07 -19.04 -7.36
C ILE A 190 17.32 -18.24 -7.74
N SER A 191 17.31 -17.63 -8.94
CA SER A 191 18.38 -16.73 -9.38
C SER A 191 18.09 -15.32 -8.91
N MET A 192 19.03 -14.68 -8.22
CA MET A 192 18.87 -13.40 -7.54
C MET A 192 19.96 -12.40 -7.96
N SER A 193 19.73 -11.11 -7.67
CA SER A 193 20.79 -10.09 -7.68
C SER A 193 21.88 -10.43 -6.65
N PRO A 194 23.01 -9.70 -6.59
CA PRO A 194 24.05 -9.96 -5.58
C PRO A 194 23.55 -9.94 -4.13
N GLY A 195 22.42 -9.27 -3.84
CA GLY A 195 21.71 -9.37 -2.56
C GLY A 195 22.21 -8.43 -1.46
N ASP A 196 23.04 -7.46 -1.78
CA ASP A 196 23.59 -6.50 -0.81
C ASP A 196 22.65 -5.30 -0.56
N GLN A 197 21.63 -5.10 -1.44
CA GLN A 197 20.63 -4.05 -1.25
C GLN A 197 19.83 -4.31 0.03
N ILE A 198 19.61 -3.23 0.78
CA ILE A 198 18.77 -3.23 1.99
C ILE A 198 17.31 -3.09 1.57
N VAL A 199 16.48 -3.99 2.03
CA VAL A 199 15.02 -3.92 1.92
C VAL A 199 14.41 -3.53 3.26
N ASP A 200 13.25 -2.89 3.21
CA ASP A 200 12.43 -2.58 4.38
C ASP A 200 11.11 -3.33 4.21
N VAL A 201 10.90 -4.37 4.99
CA VAL A 201 9.75 -5.27 4.88
C VAL A 201 8.81 -5.09 6.07
N SER A 202 7.58 -4.69 5.79
CA SER A 202 6.55 -4.41 6.79
C SER A 202 5.43 -5.43 6.72
N HIS A 203 5.04 -5.99 7.87
CA HIS A 203 3.89 -6.88 7.93
C HIS A 203 2.59 -6.11 7.65
N VAL A 204 1.68 -6.71 6.90
CA VAL A 204 0.43 -6.05 6.48
C VAL A 204 -0.42 -5.59 7.66
N TYR A 205 -0.40 -6.29 8.78
CA TYR A 205 -1.12 -5.89 10.00
C TYR A 205 -0.58 -4.59 10.58
N ASP A 206 0.73 -4.39 10.58
CA ASP A 206 1.33 -3.13 11.04
C ASP A 206 0.99 -1.98 10.10
N VAL A 207 0.97 -2.26 8.80
CA VAL A 207 0.57 -1.29 7.78
C VAL A 207 -0.88 -0.84 8.02
N VAL A 208 -1.85 -1.76 8.10
CA VAL A 208 -3.27 -1.37 8.23
C VAL A 208 -3.60 -0.72 9.56
N ARG A 209 -2.92 -1.11 10.65
CA ARG A 209 -3.03 -0.42 11.94
C ARG A 209 -2.48 1.01 11.88
N SER A 210 -1.42 1.23 11.09
CA SER A 210 -0.91 2.58 10.85
C SER A 210 -1.92 3.44 10.08
N PHE A 211 -2.62 2.87 9.09
CA PHE A 211 -3.69 3.57 8.38
C PHE A 211 -4.84 3.95 9.29
N GLU A 212 -5.31 3.03 10.11
CA GLU A 212 -6.38 3.28 11.07
C GLU A 212 -5.98 4.33 12.11
N SER A 213 -4.78 4.22 12.68
CA SER A 213 -4.28 5.19 13.65
C SER A 213 -4.09 6.59 13.05
N ALA A 214 -3.60 6.68 11.81
CA ALA A 214 -3.48 7.95 11.09
C ALA A 214 -4.86 8.59 10.81
N ALA A 215 -5.88 7.77 10.57
CA ALA A 215 -7.25 8.28 10.42
C ALA A 215 -7.79 8.82 11.74
N GLN A 216 -7.50 8.18 12.87
CA GLN A 216 -7.84 8.69 14.20
C GLN A 216 -7.13 10.00 14.49
N ASP A 217 -5.82 10.09 14.18
CA ASP A 217 -5.04 11.33 14.32
C ASP A 217 -5.67 12.47 13.47
N LEU A 218 -6.17 12.19 12.25
CA LEU A 218 -6.90 13.17 11.43
C LEU A 218 -8.27 13.55 12.01
N ILE A 219 -8.99 12.60 12.63
CA ILE A 219 -10.29 12.87 13.26
C ILE A 219 -10.11 13.81 14.45
N GLU A 220 -9.04 13.63 15.21
CA GLU A 220 -8.71 14.44 16.39
C GLU A 220 -8.03 15.78 16.06
N ALA A 221 -7.52 15.94 14.83
CA ALA A 221 -6.85 17.17 14.41
C ALA A 221 -7.78 18.38 14.44
N THR A 222 -7.31 19.46 15.03
CA THR A 222 -8.07 20.73 15.18
C THR A 222 -7.74 21.76 14.09
N SER A 223 -6.78 21.48 13.22
CA SER A 223 -6.38 22.32 12.09
C SER A 223 -6.14 21.46 10.85
N THR A 224 -6.17 22.10 9.68
CA THR A 224 -5.79 21.45 8.42
C THR A 224 -4.32 21.04 8.47
N VAL A 225 -4.01 19.80 8.10
CA VAL A 225 -2.67 19.24 8.09
C VAL A 225 -2.34 18.60 6.73
N ASN A 226 -1.06 18.62 6.37
CA ASN A 226 -0.51 17.84 5.27
C ASN A 226 0.77 17.17 5.75
N LEU A 227 0.67 15.92 6.17
CA LEU A 227 1.75 15.18 6.81
C LEU A 227 2.11 13.94 6.00
N LYS A 228 3.39 13.58 6.04
CA LYS A 228 3.93 12.42 5.33
C LYS A 228 4.84 11.61 6.23
N PHE A 229 4.55 10.30 6.35
CA PHE A 229 5.31 9.39 7.18
C PHE A 229 5.57 8.06 6.46
N ALA A 230 6.77 7.52 6.62
CA ALA A 230 7.06 6.16 6.18
C ALA A 230 6.59 5.14 7.24
N ILE A 231 6.05 4.03 6.74
CA ILE A 231 5.83 2.83 7.54
C ILE A 231 7.04 1.93 7.31
N SER A 232 7.78 1.65 8.37
CA SER A 232 9.00 0.82 8.34
C SER A 232 8.83 -0.40 9.22
N GLY A 233 9.26 -1.55 8.70
CA GLY A 233 9.33 -2.81 9.44
C GLY A 233 10.77 -3.24 9.72
N ALA A 234 11.12 -4.44 9.32
CA ALA A 234 12.48 -4.95 9.41
C ALA A 234 13.33 -4.46 8.23
N ARG A 235 14.50 -3.87 8.55
CA ARG A 235 15.50 -3.42 7.56
C ARG A 235 16.69 -4.36 7.57
N LEU A 236 16.94 -5.04 6.46
CA LEU A 236 18.00 -6.02 6.33
C LEU A 236 18.38 -6.18 4.86
N SER A 237 19.57 -6.70 4.58
CA SER A 237 19.96 -7.03 3.21
C SER A 237 19.11 -8.20 2.68
N VAL A 238 19.04 -8.33 1.36
CA VAL A 238 18.36 -9.49 0.75
C VAL A 238 19.03 -10.81 1.15
N LYS A 239 20.36 -10.83 1.34
CA LYS A 239 21.08 -12.00 1.86
C LYS A 239 20.62 -12.36 3.28
N GLU A 240 20.49 -11.36 4.16
CA GLU A 240 19.99 -11.58 5.53
C GLU A 240 18.54 -12.03 5.54
N LEU A 241 17.70 -11.49 4.63
CA LEU A 241 16.31 -11.95 4.49
C LEU A 241 16.24 -13.43 4.06
N VAL A 242 17.10 -13.86 3.12
CA VAL A 242 17.23 -15.29 2.75
C VAL A 242 17.62 -16.11 3.96
N ALA A 243 18.65 -15.69 4.70
CA ALA A 243 19.11 -16.40 5.90
C ALA A 243 18.01 -16.48 6.98
N GLU A 244 17.20 -15.44 7.14
CA GLU A 244 16.08 -15.45 8.08
C GLU A 244 14.97 -16.43 7.66
N VAL A 245 14.63 -16.49 6.35
CA VAL A 245 13.67 -17.48 5.85
C VAL A 245 14.21 -18.90 6.03
N GLU A 246 15.50 -19.15 5.79
CA GLU A 246 16.15 -20.44 6.07
C GLU A 246 16.08 -20.80 7.54
N ARG A 247 16.38 -19.85 8.43
CA ARG A 247 16.35 -20.04 9.88
C ARG A 247 14.96 -20.45 10.36
N VAL A 248 13.93 -19.74 9.91
CA VAL A 248 12.54 -19.98 10.34
C VAL A 248 11.97 -21.26 9.73
N SER A 249 12.29 -21.56 8.48
CA SER A 249 11.80 -22.76 7.78
C SER A 249 12.53 -24.04 8.16
N GLY A 250 13.75 -23.92 8.69
CA GLY A 250 14.66 -25.04 8.90
C GLY A 250 15.22 -25.67 7.61
N LYS A 251 15.02 -25.02 6.46
CA LYS A 251 15.45 -25.50 5.14
C LYS A 251 16.40 -24.52 4.48
N LYS A 252 17.34 -25.03 3.68
CA LYS A 252 18.19 -24.20 2.84
C LYS A 252 17.48 -23.80 1.56
N ILE A 253 17.71 -22.56 1.11
CA ILE A 253 17.24 -22.05 -0.18
C ILE A 253 18.38 -22.18 -1.20
N ASN A 254 18.10 -22.81 -2.33
CA ASN A 254 19.05 -22.87 -3.44
C ASN A 254 19.09 -21.52 -4.18
N ALA A 255 19.64 -20.49 -3.50
CA ALA A 255 19.72 -19.12 -4.00
C ALA A 255 21.05 -18.91 -4.73
N GLU A 256 20.99 -18.56 -6.01
CA GLU A 256 22.13 -18.14 -6.82
C GLU A 256 22.27 -16.63 -6.78
N PHE A 257 23.04 -16.11 -5.84
CA PHE A 257 23.36 -14.69 -5.77
C PHE A 257 24.27 -14.25 -6.91
N GLY A 258 23.95 -13.13 -7.56
CA GLY A 258 24.67 -12.64 -8.74
C GLY A 258 24.23 -13.30 -10.05
N GLY A 259 23.32 -14.26 -10.04
CA GLY A 259 22.74 -14.86 -11.24
C GLY A 259 21.90 -13.88 -12.07
N ARG A 260 21.52 -12.76 -11.48
CA ARG A 260 20.90 -11.60 -12.14
C ARG A 260 21.65 -10.33 -11.77
N ALA A 261 21.76 -9.39 -12.71
CA ALA A 261 22.29 -8.06 -12.40
C ALA A 261 21.28 -7.26 -11.55
N TYR A 262 21.78 -6.26 -10.84
CA TYR A 262 20.91 -5.23 -10.28
C TYR A 262 20.13 -4.52 -11.40
N ARG A 263 18.94 -4.03 -11.08
CA ARG A 263 18.20 -3.16 -11.99
C ARG A 263 18.98 -1.85 -12.21
N ILE A 264 18.79 -1.21 -13.34
CA ILE A 264 19.45 0.09 -13.65
C ILE A 264 19.16 1.13 -12.56
N ARG A 265 17.96 1.11 -11.98
CA ARG A 265 17.52 1.98 -10.87
C ARG A 265 17.22 1.12 -9.63
N GLU A 266 18.20 0.31 -9.19
CA GLU A 266 18.06 -0.48 -7.96
C GLU A 266 18.16 0.43 -6.74
N VAL A 267 17.24 0.27 -5.80
CA VAL A 267 17.27 0.96 -4.52
C VAL A 267 18.20 0.18 -3.60
N MET A 268 19.40 0.69 -3.39
CA MET A 268 20.40 0.01 -2.55
C MET A 268 20.13 0.16 -1.05
N ALA A 269 19.43 1.24 -0.66
CA ALA A 269 18.99 1.44 0.73
C ALA A 269 17.64 2.17 0.74
N PRO A 270 16.75 1.85 1.68
CA PRO A 270 15.50 2.59 1.87
C PRO A 270 15.79 4.07 2.18
N PRO A 271 14.96 5.02 1.69
CA PRO A 271 15.13 6.43 1.99
C PRO A 271 14.96 6.70 3.49
N VAL A 272 15.62 7.76 3.96
CA VAL A 272 15.44 8.27 5.33
C VAL A 272 14.27 9.26 5.30
N LEU A 273 13.15 8.87 5.90
CA LEU A 273 11.91 9.64 5.98
C LEU A 273 11.42 9.69 7.43
N PRO A 274 10.63 10.70 7.82
CA PRO A 274 9.91 10.66 9.09
C PRO A 274 9.09 9.38 9.20
N LEU A 275 9.18 8.68 10.32
CA LEU A 275 8.47 7.43 10.54
C LEU A 275 7.12 7.68 11.19
N TYR A 276 6.08 6.96 10.77
CA TYR A 276 4.85 6.83 11.53
C TYR A 276 5.12 5.97 12.78
N ILE A 277 5.01 6.58 13.95
CA ILE A 277 5.34 5.90 15.21
C ILE A 277 4.15 5.03 15.63
N SER A 278 4.34 3.72 15.59
CA SER A 278 3.32 2.76 16.03
C SER A 278 3.13 2.81 17.55
N LYS A 279 1.87 2.84 17.97
CA LYS A 279 1.46 2.76 19.40
C LYS A 279 1.32 1.29 19.87
N TRP A 280 1.84 0.33 19.11
CA TRP A 280 1.77 -1.12 19.37
C TRP A 280 3.09 -1.80 19.06
N SER A 281 3.27 -3.02 19.59
CA SER A 281 4.41 -3.87 19.19
C SER A 281 4.21 -4.36 17.76
N LYS A 282 5.20 -4.13 16.92
CA LYS A 282 5.20 -4.59 15.53
C LYS A 282 5.31 -6.12 15.47
N VAL A 283 4.77 -6.70 14.41
CA VAL A 283 4.95 -8.12 14.10
C VAL A 283 6.43 -8.41 13.87
N ASP A 284 6.97 -9.37 14.62
CA ASP A 284 8.34 -9.86 14.42
C ASP A 284 8.47 -10.50 13.03
N LEU A 285 9.60 -10.26 12.34
CA LEU A 285 9.82 -10.78 10.98
C LEU A 285 9.76 -12.31 10.95
N GLY A 286 10.37 -12.99 11.92
CA GLY A 286 10.36 -14.44 12.00
C GLY A 286 8.96 -15.00 12.19
N GLU A 287 8.13 -14.36 13.04
CA GLU A 287 6.73 -14.77 13.22
C GLU A 287 5.92 -14.54 11.94
N GLY A 288 6.09 -13.41 11.26
CA GLY A 288 5.42 -13.16 9.98
C GLY A 288 5.83 -14.15 8.87
N ILE A 289 7.11 -14.54 8.80
CA ILE A 289 7.59 -15.60 7.91
C ILE A 289 6.94 -16.94 8.27
N LYS A 290 6.86 -17.28 9.54
CA LYS A 290 6.24 -18.51 10.03
C LYS A 290 4.74 -18.58 9.68
N GLU A 291 4.03 -17.47 9.79
CA GLU A 291 2.64 -17.36 9.32
C GLU A 291 2.54 -17.70 7.82
N LEU A 292 3.42 -17.11 6.99
CA LEU A 292 3.44 -17.39 5.56
C LEU A 292 3.73 -18.85 5.26
N LEU A 293 4.71 -19.46 5.92
CA LEU A 293 5.06 -20.87 5.73
C LEU A 293 3.90 -21.82 6.07
N ASN A 294 3.14 -21.49 7.10
CA ASN A 294 1.98 -22.28 7.57
C ASN A 294 0.69 -22.01 6.80
N SER A 295 0.63 -20.91 6.03
CA SER A 295 -0.53 -20.61 5.23
C SER A 295 -0.69 -21.60 4.08
N LYS A 296 -1.94 -22.06 3.83
CA LYS A 296 -2.22 -22.88 2.64
C LYS A 296 -2.02 -22.02 1.39
N VAL A 297 -1.24 -22.54 0.45
CA VAL A 297 -1.20 -21.98 -0.91
C VAL A 297 -2.62 -22.16 -1.48
N LYS A 298 -3.29 -21.04 -1.74
CA LYS A 298 -4.54 -21.05 -2.53
C LYS A 298 -4.21 -20.86 -4.01
#